data_4d71298ba40921744395ab9cf8e39dab
#
_entry.id   4d71298ba40921744395ab9cf8e39dab
#
_cell.length_a   1.000
_cell.length_b   1.000
_cell.length_c   1.000
_cell.angle_alpha   90.00
_cell.angle_beta   90.00
_cell.angle_gamma   90.00
#
_symmetry.space_group_name_H-M   'P 1'
#
loop_
_entity.id
_entity.type
_entity.pdbx_description
1 polymer ?
#
loop_
_entity_poly.entity_id
_entity_poly.type
_entity_poly.pdbx_seq_one_letter_code
_entity_poly.pdbx_strand_id
1 'polypeptide(L)'
;MRINSWEWRWPLNTYRARDASKLSRVMLSRLAGAEAMSLEDYRSDLAQRDKARALYAELAGECDACVSLSAPGAAPLGLHSTGDPTCTAHVSLLGIPAISLPVLQDEGLPLGLQVTGFINGDAQAFASAAAIAALF
;
A
#
# COMPACT_ATOMS: atom_id res chain seq x y z
N MET A 1 -0.99 -6.44 7.11
CA MET A 1 -2.15 -5.54 7.23
C MET A 1 -3.40 -6.37 7.50
N ARG A 2 -3.97 -6.26 8.70
CA ARG A 2 -5.07 -7.12 9.19
C ARG A 2 -6.38 -6.87 8.44
N ILE A 3 -6.69 -5.62 8.08
CA ILE A 3 -7.89 -5.26 7.29
C ILE A 3 -7.93 -6.04 5.97
N ASN A 4 -6.85 -5.98 5.17
CA ASN A 4 -6.77 -6.74 3.92
C ASN A 4 -6.90 -8.24 4.13
N SER A 5 -6.32 -8.78 5.20
CA SER A 5 -6.46 -10.21 5.52
C SER A 5 -7.90 -10.59 5.75
N TRP A 6 -8.66 -9.80 6.51
CA TRP A 6 -10.08 -10.02 6.72
C TRP A 6 -10.88 -9.96 5.41
N GLU A 7 -10.64 -8.93 4.58
CA GLU A 7 -11.36 -8.70 3.32
C GLU A 7 -11.04 -9.77 2.27
N TRP A 8 -9.80 -10.27 2.24
CA TRP A 8 -9.39 -11.37 1.34
C TRP A 8 -9.93 -12.73 1.77
N ARG A 9 -10.39 -12.87 2.98
CA ARG A 9 -10.91 -14.14 3.50
C ARG A 9 -12.00 -14.73 2.60
N TRP A 10 -12.93 -13.93 2.15
CA TRP A 10 -14.03 -14.38 1.31
C TRP A 10 -13.56 -14.91 -0.06
N PRO A 11 -12.87 -14.14 -0.90
CA PRO A 11 -12.41 -14.65 -2.20
C PRO A 11 -11.43 -15.82 -2.05
N LEU A 12 -10.51 -15.79 -1.09
CA LEU A 12 -9.56 -16.89 -0.87
C LEU A 12 -10.26 -18.18 -0.44
N ASN A 13 -11.29 -18.10 0.39
CA ASN A 13 -12.10 -19.27 0.76
C ASN A 13 -12.82 -19.87 -0.45
N THR A 14 -13.32 -19.04 -1.36
CA THR A 14 -13.95 -19.52 -2.59
C THR A 14 -12.94 -20.26 -3.48
N TYR A 15 -11.72 -19.73 -3.63
CA TYR A 15 -10.67 -20.41 -4.39
C TYR A 15 -10.22 -21.70 -3.70
N ARG A 16 -10.03 -21.70 -2.38
CA ARG A 16 -9.68 -22.89 -1.60
C ARG A 16 -10.72 -23.98 -1.73
N ALA A 17 -12.01 -23.63 -1.68
CA ALA A 17 -13.10 -24.59 -1.83
C ALA A 17 -13.17 -25.22 -3.23
N ARG A 18 -12.74 -24.51 -4.26
CA ARG A 18 -12.64 -25.05 -5.63
C ARG A 18 -11.47 -25.99 -5.80
N ASP A 19 -10.27 -25.55 -5.40
CA ASP A 19 -9.05 -26.36 -5.49
C ASP A 19 -7.94 -25.71 -4.63
N ALA A 20 -7.74 -26.23 -3.42
CA ALA A 20 -6.72 -25.75 -2.51
C ALA A 20 -5.29 -25.88 -3.06
N SER A 21 -5.04 -26.84 -3.97
CA SER A 21 -3.71 -27.06 -4.56
C SER A 21 -3.25 -25.92 -5.46
N LYS A 22 -4.17 -25.06 -5.91
CA LYS A 22 -3.88 -23.87 -6.72
C LYS A 22 -3.46 -22.66 -5.89
N LEU A 23 -3.60 -22.72 -4.57
CA LEU A 23 -3.16 -21.66 -3.68
C LEU A 23 -1.72 -21.91 -3.19
N SER A 24 -0.90 -20.88 -3.22
CA SER A 24 0.45 -20.97 -2.63
C SER A 24 0.39 -21.17 -1.11
N ARG A 25 1.45 -21.74 -0.53
CA ARG A 25 1.56 -21.89 0.94
C ARG A 25 1.40 -20.54 1.66
N VAL A 26 1.91 -19.46 1.07
CA VAL A 26 1.78 -18.10 1.63
C VAL A 26 0.32 -17.67 1.67
N MET A 27 -0.45 -17.91 0.60
CA MET A 27 -1.87 -17.58 0.57
C MET A 27 -2.68 -18.43 1.56
N LEU A 28 -2.39 -19.71 1.69
CA LEU A 28 -3.03 -20.58 2.69
C LEU A 28 -2.73 -20.14 4.12
N SER A 29 -1.49 -19.75 4.41
CA SER A 29 -1.11 -19.22 5.73
C SER A 29 -1.81 -17.89 6.04
N ARG A 30 -1.90 -16.98 5.06
CA ARG A 30 -2.64 -15.72 5.22
C ARG A 30 -4.13 -15.96 5.45
N LEU A 31 -4.72 -16.91 4.75
CA LEU A 31 -6.12 -17.28 4.94
C LEU A 31 -6.37 -17.84 6.35
N ALA A 32 -5.51 -18.72 6.85
CA ALA A 32 -5.63 -19.24 8.21
C ALA A 32 -5.55 -18.13 9.27
N GLY A 33 -4.64 -17.16 9.10
CA GLY A 33 -4.56 -15.98 9.96
C GLY A 33 -5.81 -15.11 9.89
N ALA A 34 -6.38 -14.94 8.68
CA ALA A 34 -7.61 -14.18 8.49
C ALA A 34 -8.85 -14.87 9.11
N GLU A 35 -8.90 -16.21 9.07
CA GLU A 35 -9.97 -17.00 9.69
C GLU A 35 -9.95 -16.93 11.23
N ALA A 36 -8.77 -16.73 11.82
CA ALA A 36 -8.61 -16.56 13.26
C ALA A 36 -9.04 -15.16 13.77
N MET A 37 -9.23 -14.17 12.88
CA MET A 37 -9.68 -12.84 13.26
C MET A 37 -11.17 -12.83 13.60
N SER A 38 -11.54 -12.09 14.63
CA SER A 38 -12.94 -11.79 14.95
C SER A 38 -13.46 -10.57 14.16
N LEU A 39 -14.78 -10.45 14.08
CA LEU A 39 -15.42 -9.24 13.51
C LEU A 39 -15.09 -7.99 14.35
N GLU A 40 -14.90 -8.15 15.65
CA GLU A 40 -14.54 -7.06 16.55
C GLU A 40 -13.12 -6.56 16.28
N ASP A 41 -12.16 -7.47 16.05
CA ASP A 41 -10.82 -7.11 15.58
C ASP A 41 -10.86 -6.28 14.29
N TYR A 42 -11.63 -6.74 13.31
CA TYR A 42 -11.77 -6.03 12.04
C TYR A 42 -12.36 -4.62 12.23
N ARG A 43 -13.42 -4.49 13.03
CA ARG A 43 -14.03 -3.18 13.35
C ARG A 43 -13.06 -2.25 14.08
N SER A 44 -12.29 -2.79 15.01
CA SER A 44 -11.24 -2.03 15.71
C SER A 44 -10.18 -1.53 14.75
N ASP A 45 -9.72 -2.39 13.84
CA ASP A 45 -8.73 -2.03 12.82
C ASP A 45 -9.27 -0.95 11.85
N LEU A 46 -10.55 -1.01 11.47
CA LEU A 46 -11.22 0.03 10.67
C LEU A 46 -11.24 1.37 11.42
N ALA A 47 -11.58 1.37 12.71
CA ALA A 47 -11.58 2.59 13.52
C ALA A 47 -10.17 3.21 13.64
N GLN A 48 -9.12 2.38 13.74
CA GLN A 48 -7.73 2.86 13.72
C GLN A 48 -7.36 3.45 12.35
N ARG A 49 -7.77 2.81 11.26
CA ARG A 49 -7.59 3.36 9.91
C ARG A 49 -8.24 4.74 9.75
N ASP A 50 -9.46 4.89 10.25
CA ASP A 50 -10.20 6.14 10.12
C ASP A 50 -9.55 7.27 10.94
N LYS A 51 -8.97 6.95 12.11
CA LYS A 51 -8.12 7.90 12.87
C LYS A 51 -6.87 8.30 12.08
N ALA A 52 -6.18 7.33 11.46
CA ALA A 52 -4.99 7.61 10.65
C ALA A 52 -5.34 8.48 9.43
N ARG A 53 -6.49 8.24 8.79
CA ARG A 53 -7.00 9.08 7.69
C ARG A 53 -7.27 10.50 8.12
N ALA A 54 -7.90 10.69 9.28
CA ALA A 54 -8.18 12.02 9.83
C ALA A 54 -6.88 12.79 10.10
N LEU A 55 -5.90 12.17 10.76
CA LEU A 55 -4.59 12.79 11.00
C LEU A 55 -3.85 13.13 9.70
N TYR A 56 -3.88 12.23 8.71
CA TYR A 56 -3.24 12.50 7.42
C TYR A 56 -3.93 13.65 6.67
N ALA A 57 -5.24 13.76 6.79
CA ALA A 57 -6.01 14.83 6.13
C ALA A 57 -5.67 16.23 6.68
N GLU A 58 -5.18 16.36 7.91
CA GLU A 58 -4.75 17.63 8.49
C GLU A 58 -3.60 18.25 7.70
N LEU A 59 -2.71 17.41 7.13
CA LEU A 59 -1.58 17.85 6.31
C LEU A 59 -2.00 18.60 5.03
N ALA A 60 -3.24 18.41 4.55
CA ALA A 60 -3.74 19.11 3.38
C ALA A 60 -3.85 20.65 3.58
N GLY A 61 -3.84 21.10 4.84
CA GLY A 61 -3.75 22.53 5.18
C GLY A 61 -2.32 23.09 5.20
N GLU A 62 -1.31 22.22 5.14
CA GLU A 62 0.09 22.58 5.29
C GLU A 62 0.90 22.36 4.00
N CYS A 63 0.51 21.40 3.16
CA CYS A 63 1.23 21.08 1.92
C CYS A 63 0.30 20.53 0.83
N ASP A 64 0.75 20.65 -0.43
CA ASP A 64 0.02 20.15 -1.61
C ASP A 64 0.18 18.64 -1.83
N ALA A 65 1.28 18.06 -1.36
CA ALA A 65 1.58 16.65 -1.44
C ALA A 65 2.68 16.27 -0.43
N CYS A 66 2.76 14.97 -0.09
CA CYS A 66 3.88 14.43 0.67
C CYS A 66 4.79 13.61 -0.24
N VAL A 67 6.09 13.55 0.08
CA VAL A 67 7.11 12.86 -0.72
C VAL A 67 7.79 11.79 0.12
N SER A 68 8.00 10.62 -0.47
CA SER A 68 8.72 9.51 0.16
C SER A 68 9.40 8.64 -0.91
N LEU A 69 10.09 7.59 -0.51
CA LEU A 69 10.51 6.54 -1.44
C LEU A 69 9.33 5.61 -1.78
N SER A 70 9.30 5.08 -3.01
CA SER A 70 8.33 4.06 -3.43
C SER A 70 8.68 2.67 -2.90
N ALA A 71 9.95 2.42 -2.59
CA ALA A 71 10.46 1.19 -2.01
C ALA A 71 11.62 1.52 -1.05
N PRO A 72 11.99 0.64 -0.10
CA PRO A 72 13.11 0.86 0.82
C PRO A 72 14.48 0.91 0.13
N GLY A 73 14.59 0.41 -1.09
CA GLY A 73 15.83 0.36 -1.87
C GLY A 73 15.66 -0.40 -3.17
N ALA A 74 16.76 -0.85 -3.74
CA ALA A 74 16.83 -1.62 -4.98
C ALA A 74 15.95 -2.88 -4.95
N ALA A 75 15.44 -3.28 -6.11
CA ALA A 75 14.67 -4.51 -6.25
C ALA A 75 15.51 -5.74 -5.81
N PRO A 76 14.98 -6.65 -4.99
CA PRO A 76 15.71 -7.83 -4.54
C PRO A 76 16.05 -8.75 -5.72
N LEU A 77 17.24 -9.33 -5.69
CA LEU A 77 17.69 -10.26 -6.72
C LEU A 77 16.88 -11.57 -6.68
N GLY A 78 16.47 -12.04 -7.86
CA GLY A 78 15.76 -13.31 -8.05
C GLY A 78 14.24 -13.18 -8.02
N LEU A 79 13.54 -14.33 -7.88
CA LEU A 79 12.08 -14.42 -8.00
C LEU A 79 11.39 -14.85 -6.70
N HIS A 80 12.10 -14.87 -5.59
CA HIS A 80 11.52 -15.35 -4.30
C HIS A 80 10.81 -14.22 -3.53
N SER A 81 11.09 -12.97 -3.86
CA SER A 81 10.53 -11.80 -3.18
C SER A 81 10.22 -10.70 -4.19
N THR A 82 9.14 -9.99 -3.96
CA THR A 82 8.77 -8.78 -4.72
C THR A 82 9.20 -7.49 -3.99
N GLY A 83 10.00 -7.63 -2.93
CA GLY A 83 10.42 -6.52 -2.09
C GLY A 83 9.53 -6.29 -0.87
N ASP A 84 9.85 -5.25 -0.12
CA ASP A 84 9.14 -4.83 1.09
C ASP A 84 8.09 -3.75 0.74
N PRO A 85 6.79 -3.98 1.03
CA PRO A 85 5.72 -3.02 0.73
C PRO A 85 5.61 -1.86 1.74
N THR A 86 6.55 -1.69 2.66
CA THR A 86 6.48 -0.69 3.76
C THR A 86 6.20 0.70 3.23
N CYS A 87 6.86 1.12 2.14
CA CYS A 87 6.70 2.45 1.56
C CYS A 87 5.34 2.67 0.87
N THR A 88 4.62 1.62 0.47
CA THR A 88 3.34 1.71 -0.27
C THR A 88 2.13 1.27 0.54
N ALA A 89 2.35 0.54 1.62
CA ALA A 89 1.28 -0.05 2.42
C ALA A 89 0.33 0.99 3.03
N HIS A 90 0.87 2.14 3.47
CA HIS A 90 0.07 3.23 4.03
C HIS A 90 -0.82 3.91 3.00
N VAL A 91 -0.39 4.01 1.75
CA VAL A 91 -1.17 4.61 0.65
C VAL A 91 -2.50 3.86 0.47
N SER A 92 -2.43 2.53 0.38
CA SER A 92 -3.64 1.68 0.28
C SER A 92 -4.51 1.76 1.54
N LEU A 93 -3.90 1.85 2.73
CA LEU A 93 -4.61 1.98 4.00
C LEU A 93 -5.37 3.31 4.09
N LEU A 94 -4.71 4.40 3.70
CA LEU A 94 -5.28 5.74 3.71
C LEU A 94 -6.28 5.95 2.57
N GLY A 95 -6.13 5.24 1.44
CA GLY A 95 -6.98 5.40 0.26
C GLY A 95 -6.72 6.72 -0.45
N ILE A 96 -5.44 7.10 -0.56
CA ILE A 96 -4.97 8.35 -1.17
C ILE A 96 -4.32 8.09 -2.52
N PRO A 97 -4.30 9.06 -3.45
CA PRO A 97 -3.54 8.95 -4.69
C PRO A 97 -2.03 8.91 -4.41
N ALA A 98 -1.30 8.08 -5.17
CA ALA A 98 0.14 8.03 -5.15
C ALA A 98 0.70 7.86 -6.55
N ILE A 99 1.73 8.63 -6.87
CA ILE A 99 2.46 8.60 -8.12
C ILE A 99 3.91 8.26 -7.84
N SER A 100 4.46 7.26 -8.51
CA SER A 100 5.89 6.94 -8.43
C SER A 100 6.61 7.52 -9.62
N LEU A 101 7.59 8.37 -9.38
CA LEU A 101 8.47 8.98 -10.37
C LEU A 101 9.79 8.21 -10.40
N PRO A 102 10.22 7.63 -11.55
CA PRO A 102 11.44 6.83 -11.64
C PRO A 102 12.69 7.73 -11.78
N VAL A 103 12.88 8.65 -10.85
CA VAL A 103 13.92 9.69 -10.92
C VAL A 103 15.14 9.38 -10.05
N LEU A 104 15.09 8.33 -9.23
CA LEU A 104 16.18 7.92 -8.34
C LEU A 104 16.78 6.59 -8.78
N GLN A 105 17.95 6.28 -8.22
CA GLN A 105 18.62 5.00 -8.41
C GLN A 105 19.19 4.48 -7.09
N ASP A 106 19.20 3.16 -6.95
CA ASP A 106 19.89 2.47 -5.88
C ASP A 106 20.51 1.17 -6.45
N GLU A 107 21.78 0.94 -6.16
CA GLU A 107 22.58 -0.18 -6.71
C GLU A 107 22.51 -0.30 -8.25
N GLY A 108 22.39 0.83 -8.98
CA GLY A 108 22.25 0.86 -10.43
C GLY A 108 20.87 0.48 -10.97
N LEU A 109 19.89 0.22 -10.09
CA LEU A 109 18.50 -0.07 -10.45
C LEU A 109 17.61 1.17 -10.22
N PRO A 110 16.53 1.33 -11.00
CA PRO A 110 15.59 2.44 -10.79
C PRO A 110 14.93 2.35 -9.41
N LEU A 111 14.87 3.48 -8.71
CA LEU A 111 14.12 3.66 -7.47
C LEU A 111 13.11 4.79 -7.65
N GLY A 112 11.88 4.58 -7.22
CA GLY A 112 10.84 5.57 -7.35
C GLY A 112 10.83 6.60 -6.21
N LEU A 113 10.72 7.88 -6.57
CA LEU A 113 10.27 8.92 -5.67
C LEU A 113 8.74 8.89 -5.66
N GLN A 114 8.12 8.64 -4.51
CA GLN A 114 6.68 8.58 -4.36
C GLN A 114 6.13 9.95 -3.96
N VAL A 115 5.14 10.43 -4.72
CA VAL A 115 4.36 11.63 -4.41
C VAL A 115 2.96 11.17 -4.02
N THR A 116 2.54 11.47 -2.81
CA THR A 116 1.21 11.11 -2.28
C THR A 116 0.39 12.37 -2.08
N GLY A 117 -0.83 12.34 -2.59
CA GLY A 117 -1.82 13.41 -2.40
C GLY A 117 -2.77 13.12 -1.25
N PHE A 118 -3.89 13.80 -1.26
CA PHE A 118 -4.96 13.69 -0.28
C PHE A 118 -6.21 13.05 -0.90
N ILE A 119 -7.12 12.58 -0.06
CA ILE A 119 -8.32 11.87 -0.51
C ILE A 119 -9.12 12.75 -1.49
N ASN A 120 -9.54 12.18 -2.62
CA ASN A 120 -10.20 12.89 -3.74
C ASN A 120 -9.36 14.02 -4.38
N GLY A 121 -8.05 14.10 -4.08
CA GLY A 121 -7.12 15.11 -4.56
C GLY A 121 -6.25 14.66 -5.74
N ASP A 122 -6.77 13.78 -6.63
CA ASP A 122 -5.97 13.19 -7.73
C ASP A 122 -5.37 14.25 -8.65
N ALA A 123 -6.16 15.26 -9.05
CA ALA A 123 -5.67 16.32 -9.92
C ALA A 123 -4.50 17.10 -9.30
N GLN A 124 -4.59 17.43 -8.00
CA GLN A 124 -3.51 18.10 -7.27
C GLN A 124 -2.28 17.19 -7.13
N ALA A 125 -2.48 15.90 -6.84
CA ALA A 125 -1.39 14.94 -6.74
C ALA A 125 -0.63 14.82 -8.08
N PHE A 126 -1.33 14.77 -9.22
CA PHE A 126 -0.70 14.76 -10.54
C PHE A 126 0.03 16.07 -10.85
N ALA A 127 -0.56 17.23 -10.50
CA ALA A 127 0.11 18.54 -10.68
C ALA A 127 1.40 18.61 -9.87
N SER A 128 1.36 18.20 -8.60
CA SER A 128 2.54 18.15 -7.72
C SER A 128 3.61 17.19 -8.25
N ALA A 129 3.20 16.00 -8.71
CA ALA A 129 4.13 15.03 -9.30
C ALA A 129 4.78 15.56 -10.59
N ALA A 130 4.02 16.24 -11.46
CA ALA A 130 4.55 16.87 -12.67
C ALA A 130 5.55 17.99 -12.36
N ALA A 131 5.26 18.84 -11.36
CA ALA A 131 6.17 19.89 -10.92
C ALA A 131 7.47 19.31 -10.35
N ILE A 132 7.40 18.24 -9.56
CA ILE A 132 8.57 17.56 -9.00
C ILE A 132 9.37 16.89 -10.13
N ALA A 133 8.72 16.19 -11.06
CA ALA A 133 9.39 15.53 -12.17
C ALA A 133 10.18 16.51 -13.06
N ALA A 134 9.76 17.75 -13.15
CA ALA A 134 10.45 18.80 -13.91
C ALA A 134 11.77 19.28 -13.27
N LEU A 135 12.10 18.84 -12.06
CA LEU A 135 13.36 19.18 -11.36
C LEU A 135 14.50 18.21 -11.69
N PHE A 136 14.20 17.07 -12.34
CA PHE A 136 15.14 16.01 -12.69
C PHE A 136 15.34 15.89 -14.21
#